data_c5f846d803c920f7dc75991d5009fc39
#
_entry.id   c5f846d803c920f7dc75991d5009fc39
#
_cell.length_a   1.000
_cell.length_b   1.000
_cell.length_c   1.000
_cell.angle_alpha   90.00
_cell.angle_beta   90.00
_cell.angle_gamma   90.00
#
_symmetry.space_group_name_H-M   'P 1'
#
loop_
_entity.id
_entity.type
_entity.pdbx_description
1 polymer ?
#
loop_
_entity_poly.entity_id
_entity_poly.type
_entity_poly.pdbx_seq_one_letter_code
_entity_poly.pdbx_strand_id
1 'polypeptide(L)'
;MANTGNQPLISVGNHCVISSHAGVGISLGHRNTVEAGLWLASDTPVNVLDANKQLLNTVLASELALQDDLTFSRNPETGAVECISTKA
;
A
#
# COMPACT_ATOMS: atom_id res chain seq x y z
N MET A 1 23.86 1.15 10.09
CA MET A 1 23.92 1.92 9.63
C MET A 1 23.17 2.74 9.68
N ALA A 2 23.51 3.23 9.70
CA ALA A 2 22.72 4.25 10.09
C ALA A 2 22.03 4.91 8.99
N ASN A 3 20.91 5.27 9.27
CA ASN A 3 20.15 6.13 8.43
C ASN A 3 20.88 7.48 8.38
N THR A 4 21.07 7.99 7.21
CA THR A 4 21.75 9.26 7.03
C THR A 4 20.91 10.47 7.40
N GLY A 5 19.66 10.26 7.73
CA GLY A 5 18.76 11.34 8.04
C GLY A 5 18.06 11.95 6.84
N ASN A 6 18.47 11.57 5.63
CA ASN A 6 17.88 12.11 4.41
C ASN A 6 16.73 11.27 3.88
N GLN A 7 16.49 10.11 4.47
CA GLN A 7 15.45 9.22 4.04
C GLN A 7 14.40 9.09 5.14
N PRO A 8 13.12 9.05 4.77
CA PRO A 8 12.08 8.85 5.77
C PRO A 8 12.21 7.48 6.40
N LEU A 9 11.88 7.42 7.67
CA LEU A 9 11.82 6.17 8.39
C LEU A 9 10.51 5.48 8.03
N ILE A 10 10.63 4.35 7.36
CA ILE A 10 9.45 3.56 6.99
C ILE A 10 9.15 2.59 8.13
N SER A 11 7.93 2.63 8.62
CA SER A 11 7.49 1.70 9.66
C SER A 11 6.34 0.84 9.13
N VAL A 12 6.28 -0.39 9.61
CA VAL A 12 5.25 -1.34 9.24
C VAL A 12 4.60 -1.83 10.53
N GLY A 13 3.30 -1.70 10.61
CA GLY A 13 2.56 -2.08 11.80
C GLY A 13 2.48 -3.58 11.98
N ASN A 14 1.63 -4.01 12.90
CA ASN A 14 1.49 -5.43 13.26
C ASN A 14 0.57 -6.15 12.28
N HIS A 15 0.84 -7.44 12.08
CA HIS A 15 0.01 -8.32 11.25
C HIS A 15 -0.04 -7.91 9.78
N CYS A 16 1.01 -7.27 9.29
CA CYS A 16 1.11 -6.94 7.89
C CYS A 16 1.72 -8.11 7.11
N VAL A 17 1.25 -8.29 5.88
CA VAL A 17 1.80 -9.28 4.96
C VAL A 17 2.37 -8.54 3.78
N ILE A 18 3.68 -8.61 3.63
CA ILE A 18 4.37 -8.08 2.44
C ILE A 18 4.93 -9.28 1.71
N SER A 19 4.32 -9.60 0.59
CA SER A 19 4.63 -10.82 -0.14
C SER A 19 5.96 -10.72 -0.87
N SER A 20 6.39 -11.85 -1.45
CA SER A 20 7.69 -11.95 -2.11
C SER A 20 7.87 -10.87 -3.18
N HIS A 21 9.05 -10.28 -3.21
CA HIS A 21 9.43 -9.26 -4.18
C HIS A 21 8.57 -7.99 -4.12
N ALA A 22 7.76 -7.84 -3.09
CA ALA A 22 7.05 -6.60 -2.86
C ALA A 22 7.92 -5.64 -2.08
N GLY A 23 7.68 -4.35 -2.25
CA GLY A 23 8.37 -3.33 -1.50
C GLY A 23 7.45 -2.16 -1.22
N VAL A 24 7.74 -1.44 -0.15
CA VAL A 24 6.94 -0.29 0.23
C VAL A 24 7.84 0.90 0.50
N GLY A 25 7.45 2.03 -0.05
CA GLY A 25 8.10 3.31 0.19
C GLY A 25 7.28 4.23 1.09
N ILE A 26 6.26 3.68 1.75
CA ILE A 26 5.41 4.41 2.69
C ILE A 26 5.32 3.61 3.99
N SER A 27 5.04 4.29 5.08
CA SER A 27 4.76 3.61 6.33
C SER A 27 3.37 3.00 6.30
N LEU A 28 3.22 1.81 6.86
CA LEU A 28 1.96 1.10 6.89
C LEU A 28 1.43 1.03 8.32
N GLY A 29 0.12 1.11 8.46
CA GLY A 29 -0.54 0.82 9.72
C GLY A 29 -0.59 -0.67 9.97
N HIS A 30 -1.63 -1.14 10.65
CA HIS A 30 -1.76 -2.55 11.03
C HIS A 30 -2.62 -3.30 10.02
N ARG A 31 -2.36 -4.60 9.87
CA ARG A 31 -3.18 -5.52 9.10
C ARG A 31 -3.29 -5.15 7.63
N ASN A 32 -2.20 -4.61 7.08
CA ASN A 32 -2.14 -4.31 5.65
C ASN A 32 -1.51 -5.49 4.90
N THR A 33 -1.93 -5.67 3.66
CA THR A 33 -1.39 -6.71 2.79
C THR A 33 -0.90 -6.08 1.50
N VAL A 34 0.30 -6.45 1.09
CA VAL A 34 0.88 -6.00 -0.18
C VAL A 34 1.15 -7.21 -1.05
N GLU A 35 0.56 -7.23 -2.24
CA GLU A 35 0.65 -8.34 -3.17
C GLU A 35 2.10 -8.56 -3.63
N ALA A 36 2.42 -9.79 -3.97
CA ALA A 36 3.74 -10.15 -4.46
C ALA A 36 4.11 -9.35 -5.71
N GLY A 37 5.35 -8.90 -5.75
CA GLY A 37 5.88 -8.15 -6.88
C GLY A 37 5.41 -6.71 -6.97
N LEU A 38 4.60 -6.26 -6.04
CA LEU A 38 4.08 -4.90 -6.05
C LEU A 38 5.05 -3.94 -5.37
N TRP A 39 5.31 -2.81 -6.00
CA TRP A 39 6.11 -1.75 -5.41
C TRP A 39 5.24 -0.53 -5.15
N LEU A 40 5.20 -0.10 -3.88
CA LEU A 40 4.44 1.07 -3.46
C LEU A 40 5.39 2.20 -3.11
N ALA A 41 5.65 3.07 -4.07
CA ALA A 41 6.37 4.31 -3.79
C ALA A 41 5.39 5.36 -3.26
N SER A 42 5.92 6.39 -2.59
CA SER A 42 5.07 7.42 -2.00
C SER A 42 4.24 8.18 -3.05
N ASP A 43 4.74 8.26 -4.26
CA ASP A 43 4.07 8.99 -5.36
C ASP A 43 3.33 8.05 -6.32
N THR A 44 3.19 6.77 -5.97
CA THR A 44 2.46 5.83 -6.81
C THR A 44 0.97 6.14 -6.76
N PRO A 45 0.31 6.36 -7.93
CA PRO A 45 -1.14 6.52 -7.93
C PRO A 45 -1.81 5.20 -7.54
N VAL A 46 -2.78 5.28 -6.65
CA VAL A 46 -3.51 4.12 -6.15
C VAL A 46 -5.00 4.36 -6.34
N ASN A 47 -5.65 3.42 -7.01
CA ASN A 47 -7.11 3.44 -7.15
C ASN A 47 -7.73 2.83 -5.91
N VAL A 48 -8.49 3.62 -5.18
CA VAL A 48 -9.17 3.16 -3.96
C VAL A 48 -10.52 2.60 -4.34
N LEU A 49 -10.75 1.34 -4.00
CA LEU A 49 -11.96 0.63 -4.35
C LEU A 49 -12.77 0.30 -3.09
N ASP A 50 -14.08 0.16 -3.28
CA ASP A 50 -14.95 -0.30 -2.20
C ASP A 50 -14.98 -1.83 -2.16
N ALA A 51 -15.80 -2.40 -1.26
CA ALA A 51 -15.91 -3.84 -1.10
C ALA A 51 -16.43 -4.53 -2.36
N ASN A 52 -17.12 -3.82 -3.22
CA ASN A 52 -17.63 -4.33 -4.49
C ASN A 52 -16.66 -4.08 -5.64
N LYS A 53 -15.45 -3.62 -5.34
CA LYS A 53 -14.40 -3.32 -6.31
C LYS A 53 -14.76 -2.18 -7.25
N GLN A 54 -15.59 -1.27 -6.79
CA GLN A 54 -15.91 -0.08 -7.56
C GLN A 54 -14.99 1.05 -7.16
N LEU A 55 -14.54 1.80 -8.16
CA LEU A 55 -13.59 2.89 -7.94
C LEU A 55 -14.26 4.01 -7.15
N LEU A 56 -13.68 4.33 -6.00
CA LEU A 56 -14.11 5.45 -5.18
C LEU A 56 -13.35 6.72 -5.56
N ASN A 57 -12.03 6.63 -5.59
CA ASN A 57 -11.18 7.74 -5.97
C ASN A 57 -9.76 7.22 -6.23
N THR A 58 -8.92 8.09 -6.76
CA THR A 58 -7.51 7.80 -6.96
C THR A 58 -6.69 8.77 -6.13
N VAL A 59 -5.78 8.22 -5.33
CA VAL A 59 -4.92 9.03 -4.46
C VAL A 59 -3.48 8.55 -4.61
N LEU A 60 -2.54 9.33 -4.11
CA LEU A 60 -1.16 8.87 -4.03
C LEU A 60 -1.00 7.93 -2.84
N ALA A 61 -0.07 6.98 -2.98
CA ALA A 61 0.18 6.01 -1.90
C ALA A 61 0.51 6.69 -0.58
N SER A 62 1.21 7.83 -0.61
CA SER A 62 1.54 8.57 0.60
C SER A 62 0.31 9.01 1.38
N GLU A 63 -0.83 9.19 0.73
CA GLU A 63 -2.07 9.56 1.40
C GLU A 63 -2.71 8.40 2.14
N LEU A 64 -2.25 7.18 1.86
CA LEU A 64 -2.72 5.97 2.52
C LEU A 64 -1.77 5.51 3.62
N ALA A 65 -0.71 6.26 3.87
CA ALA A 65 0.27 5.90 4.89
C ALA A 65 -0.39 5.82 6.26
N LEU A 66 0.04 4.83 7.05
CA LEU A 66 -0.40 4.60 8.44
C LEU A 66 -1.89 4.27 8.58
N GLN A 67 -2.57 3.94 7.50
CA GLN A 67 -3.93 3.45 7.59
C GLN A 67 -3.94 1.94 7.80
N ASP A 68 -5.00 1.43 8.44
CA ASP A 68 -5.10 0.02 8.79
C ASP A 68 -6.04 -0.71 7.84
N ASP A 69 -5.88 -2.03 7.78
CA ASP A 69 -6.82 -2.94 7.10
C ASP A 69 -6.93 -2.66 5.60
N LEU A 70 -5.82 -2.38 4.96
CA LEU A 70 -5.78 -2.14 3.52
C LEU A 70 -5.12 -3.32 2.81
N THR A 71 -5.65 -3.67 1.66
CA THR A 71 -5.03 -4.66 0.77
C THR A 71 -4.65 -3.98 -0.52
N PHE A 72 -3.37 -4.01 -0.83
CA PHE A 72 -2.83 -3.41 -2.05
C PHE A 72 -2.56 -4.50 -3.07
N SER A 73 -3.06 -4.30 -4.27
CA SER A 73 -2.88 -5.26 -5.36
C SER A 73 -2.72 -4.54 -6.68
N ARG A 74 -2.35 -5.28 -7.71
CA ARG A 74 -2.22 -4.73 -9.05
C ARG A 74 -3.31 -5.31 -9.93
N ASN A 75 -4.00 -4.44 -10.67
CA ASN A 75 -4.98 -4.88 -11.64
C ASN A 75 -4.24 -5.55 -12.80
N PRO A 76 -4.48 -6.85 -13.08
CA PRO A 76 -3.75 -7.55 -14.13
C PRO A 76 -4.06 -7.06 -15.54
N GLU A 77 -5.18 -6.39 -15.73
CA GLU A 77 -5.55 -5.89 -17.05
C GLU A 77 -4.95 -4.53 -17.36
N THR A 78 -4.88 -3.65 -16.36
CA THR A 78 -4.42 -2.28 -16.57
C THR A 78 -3.05 -2.02 -15.99
N GLY A 79 -2.59 -2.89 -15.08
CA GLY A 79 -1.35 -2.66 -14.36
C GLY A 79 -1.44 -1.62 -13.26
N ALA A 80 -2.62 -1.07 -13.03
CA ALA A 80 -2.80 -0.04 -12.00
C ALA A 80 -2.77 -0.65 -10.61
N VAL A 81 -2.23 0.11 -9.65
CA VAL A 81 -2.24 -0.30 -8.26
C VAL A 81 -3.60 0.03 -7.66
N GLU A 82 -4.16 -0.94 -6.94
CA GLU A 82 -5.48 -0.83 -6.33
C GLU A 82 -5.38 -1.10 -4.84
N CYS A 83 -6.27 -0.48 -4.09
CA CYS A 83 -6.34 -0.63 -2.65
C CYS A 83 -7.79 -0.86 -2.26
N ILE A 84 -8.02 -1.92 -1.49
CA ILE A 84 -9.35 -2.25 -0.97
C ILE A 84 -9.25 -2.27 0.54
N SER A 85 -10.19 -1.59 1.21
CA SER A 85 -10.28 -1.67 2.67
C SER A 85 -10.94 -3.00 3.06
N THR A 86 -10.26 -3.76 3.90
CA THR A 86 -10.79 -5.02 4.43
C THR A 86 -11.49 -4.82 5.77
N LYS A 87 -11.56 -3.61 6.23
CA LYS A 87 -12.21 -3.30 7.49
C LYS A 87 -13.70 -3.54 7.35
N ALA A 88 -14.24 -4.33 8.26
CA ALA A 88 -15.66 -4.65 8.26
C ALA A 88 -16.49 -3.46 8.73
#